data_33c12c1a891a77df9c09d55e31e92f96
#
_entry.id   33c12c1a891a77df9c09d55e31e92f96
#
_cell.length_a   1.000
_cell.length_b   1.000
_cell.length_c   1.000
_cell.angle_alpha   90.00
_cell.angle_beta   90.00
_cell.angle_gamma   90.00
#
_symmetry.space_group_name_H-M   'P 1'
#
loop_
_entity.id
_entity.type
_entity.pdbx_description
1 polymer ?
#
loop_
_entity_poly.entity_id
_entity_poly.type
_entity_poly.pdbx_seq_one_letter_code
_entity_poly.pdbx_strand_id
1 'polypeptide(L)'
;MEKYNDLKEQLKSSMTIDGIVQKRYYHSLEVAKKALELNERLSLGLDVDKVYLAGLLHDAAKLKSDDYLWEIIKREFPNELEKFKDSKPIWHSLAGPFVVKNEYQIYDEEVLSAICYHSTGKVNMSTLDKVLFVADYIEDTRGKDYTKEAIAASFVSLDKALRIILNQKVDFLRKSGKIICELTLEALKYYSENGEEC
;
A
#
# COMPACT_ATOMS: atom_id res chain seq x y z
N MET A 1 21.09 -0.71 -4.76
CA MET A 1 20.19 -1.20 -3.67
C MET A 1 20.93 -1.67 -2.43
N GLU A 2 22.25 -1.75 -2.48
CA GLU A 2 23.10 -2.01 -1.30
C GLU A 2 23.00 -0.90 -0.24
N LYS A 3 22.79 0.35 -0.67
CA LYS A 3 22.62 1.51 0.23
C LYS A 3 21.45 1.37 1.23
N TYR A 4 20.53 0.43 1.02
CA TYR A 4 19.40 0.17 1.92
C TYR A 4 19.56 -1.11 2.76
N ASN A 5 20.77 -1.67 2.87
CA ASN A 5 20.96 -2.91 3.61
C ASN A 5 20.63 -2.73 5.11
N ASP A 6 21.05 -1.63 5.72
CA ASP A 6 20.74 -1.34 7.12
C ASP A 6 19.22 -1.20 7.35
N LEU A 7 18.54 -0.53 6.43
CA LEU A 7 17.09 -0.36 6.48
C LEU A 7 16.35 -1.70 6.32
N LYS A 8 16.84 -2.58 5.44
CA LYS A 8 16.29 -3.94 5.28
C LYS A 8 16.50 -4.79 6.52
N GLU A 9 17.66 -4.74 7.14
CA GLU A 9 17.91 -5.49 8.37
C GLU A 9 17.08 -4.93 9.55
N GLN A 10 16.87 -3.63 9.62
CA GLN A 10 15.96 -3.01 10.58
C GLN A 10 14.53 -3.48 10.38
N LEU A 11 14.01 -3.46 9.13
CA LEU A 11 12.69 -3.96 8.80
C LEU A 11 12.54 -5.45 9.10
N LYS A 12 13.55 -6.25 8.74
CA LYS A 12 13.59 -7.69 9.03
C LYS A 12 13.53 -7.96 10.54
N SER A 13 14.29 -7.21 11.32
CA SER A 13 14.26 -7.30 12.80
C SER A 13 12.88 -6.97 13.34
N SER A 14 12.23 -5.88 12.88
CA SER A 14 10.88 -5.50 13.30
C SER A 14 9.80 -6.50 12.86
N MET A 15 10.08 -7.29 11.84
CA MET A 15 9.20 -8.36 11.32
C MET A 15 9.67 -9.76 11.73
N THR A 16 10.44 -9.89 12.82
CA THR A 16 10.84 -11.17 13.39
C THR A 16 10.11 -11.40 14.71
N ILE A 17 9.42 -12.52 14.84
CA ILE A 17 8.68 -12.94 16.03
C ILE A 17 9.25 -14.30 16.47
N ASP A 18 9.69 -14.42 17.73
CA ASP A 18 10.27 -15.64 18.30
C ASP A 18 11.43 -16.20 17.44
N GLY A 19 12.28 -15.31 16.90
CA GLY A 19 13.40 -15.65 16.04
C GLY A 19 13.03 -16.04 14.61
N ILE A 20 11.74 -16.00 14.23
CA ILE A 20 11.24 -16.37 12.90
C ILE A 20 10.88 -15.12 12.12
N VAL A 21 11.56 -14.91 10.99
CA VAL A 21 11.23 -13.82 10.06
C VAL A 21 9.87 -14.09 9.43
N GLN A 22 8.94 -13.16 9.59
CA GLN A 22 7.58 -13.29 9.09
C GLN A 22 7.52 -13.17 7.56
N LYS A 23 6.56 -13.86 6.94
CA LYS A 23 6.34 -13.81 5.47
C LYS A 23 6.13 -12.38 4.96
N ARG A 24 5.67 -11.49 5.82
CA ARG A 24 5.44 -10.07 5.51
C ARG A 24 6.71 -9.32 5.12
N TYR A 25 7.87 -9.69 5.70
CA TYR A 25 9.16 -9.13 5.27
C TYR A 25 9.47 -9.45 3.81
N TYR A 26 9.31 -10.72 3.41
CA TYR A 26 9.57 -11.14 2.02
C TYR A 26 8.57 -10.51 1.05
N HIS A 27 7.30 -10.40 1.45
CA HIS A 27 6.28 -9.67 0.70
C HIS A 27 6.71 -8.21 0.45
N SER A 28 7.21 -7.50 1.48
CA SER A 28 7.70 -6.12 1.32
C SER A 28 8.84 -6.00 0.31
N LEU A 29 9.75 -6.98 0.26
CA LEU A 29 10.81 -7.02 -0.75
C LEU A 29 10.24 -7.21 -2.18
N GLU A 30 9.27 -8.10 -2.35
CA GLU A 30 8.65 -8.35 -3.64
C GLU A 30 7.78 -7.15 -4.10
N VAL A 31 7.08 -6.47 -3.18
CA VAL A 31 6.37 -5.23 -3.51
C VAL A 31 7.32 -4.13 -3.97
N ALA A 32 8.46 -3.94 -3.28
CA ALA A 32 9.46 -2.97 -3.70
C ALA A 32 10.02 -3.27 -5.10
N LYS A 33 10.30 -4.54 -5.39
CA LYS A 33 10.76 -4.99 -6.70
C LYS A 33 9.68 -4.77 -7.78
N LYS A 34 8.42 -5.12 -7.49
CA LYS A 34 7.30 -4.94 -8.42
C LYS A 34 7.02 -3.45 -8.70
N ALA A 35 7.12 -2.58 -7.69
CA ALA A 35 6.97 -1.15 -7.86
C ALA A 35 8.05 -0.55 -8.79
N LEU A 36 9.30 -0.99 -8.64
CA LEU A 36 10.39 -0.59 -9.54
C LEU A 36 10.16 -1.10 -10.97
N GLU A 37 9.71 -2.35 -11.13
CA GLU A 37 9.36 -2.91 -12.45
C GLU A 37 8.28 -2.08 -13.15
N LEU A 38 7.22 -1.67 -12.44
CA LEU A 38 6.17 -0.81 -12.99
C LEU A 38 6.70 0.56 -13.40
N ASN A 39 7.53 1.19 -12.55
CA ASN A 39 8.13 2.48 -12.86
C ASN A 39 8.97 2.42 -14.15
N GLU A 40 9.80 1.39 -14.29
CA GLU A 40 10.65 1.19 -15.47
C GLU A 40 9.81 0.90 -16.72
N ARG A 41 8.95 -0.12 -16.68
CA ARG A 41 8.18 -0.59 -17.86
C ARG A 41 7.22 0.45 -18.42
N LEU A 42 6.61 1.24 -17.55
CA LEU A 42 5.69 2.31 -17.95
C LEU A 42 6.41 3.65 -18.18
N SER A 43 7.74 3.69 -18.02
CA SER A 43 8.54 4.91 -18.16
C SER A 43 7.99 6.09 -17.36
N LEU A 44 7.57 5.85 -16.10
CA LEU A 44 6.88 6.84 -15.27
C LEU A 44 7.80 7.98 -14.79
N GLY A 45 9.12 7.79 -14.85
CA GLY A 45 10.10 8.79 -14.45
C GLY A 45 10.13 9.11 -12.94
N LEU A 46 9.57 8.24 -12.11
CA LEU A 46 9.61 8.42 -10.66
C LEU A 46 11.02 8.19 -10.12
N ASP A 47 11.36 8.90 -9.05
CA ASP A 47 12.59 8.68 -8.31
C ASP A 47 12.64 7.23 -7.80
N VAL A 48 13.68 6.51 -8.22
CA VAL A 48 13.90 5.09 -7.91
C VAL A 48 13.98 4.84 -6.40
N ASP A 49 14.55 5.80 -5.64
CA ASP A 49 14.65 5.70 -4.20
C ASP A 49 13.30 5.83 -3.52
N LYS A 50 12.48 6.79 -3.94
CA LYS A 50 11.11 6.94 -3.42
C LYS A 50 10.27 5.71 -3.71
N VAL A 51 10.31 5.19 -4.94
CA VAL A 51 9.59 3.97 -5.33
C VAL A 51 10.01 2.77 -4.50
N TYR A 52 11.33 2.59 -4.31
CA TYR A 52 11.86 1.50 -3.52
C TYR A 52 11.47 1.60 -2.03
N LEU A 53 11.62 2.78 -1.43
CA LEU A 53 11.30 3.03 -0.03
C LEU A 53 9.81 2.84 0.25
N ALA A 54 8.94 3.35 -0.63
CA ALA A 54 7.49 3.15 -0.51
C ALA A 54 7.14 1.67 -0.50
N GLY A 55 7.68 0.88 -1.46
CA GLY A 55 7.43 -0.56 -1.53
C GLY A 55 7.99 -1.33 -0.34
N LEU A 56 9.23 -1.03 0.08
CA LEU A 56 9.89 -1.71 1.19
C LEU A 56 9.18 -1.48 2.53
N LEU A 57 8.71 -0.25 2.78
CA LEU A 57 8.21 0.17 4.09
C LEU A 57 6.67 0.21 4.19
N HIS A 58 5.92 -0.13 3.11
CA HIS A 58 4.46 0.00 3.10
C HIS A 58 3.77 -0.73 4.26
N ASP A 59 4.29 -1.87 4.63
CA ASP A 59 3.76 -2.73 5.70
C ASP A 59 4.59 -2.66 7.01
N ALA A 60 5.45 -1.65 7.20
CA ALA A 60 6.29 -1.51 8.40
C ALA A 60 5.51 -1.51 9.72
N ALA A 61 4.26 -1.06 9.70
CA ALA A 61 3.37 -1.05 10.85
C ALA A 61 2.49 -2.32 10.99
N LYS A 62 2.57 -3.28 10.05
CA LYS A 62 1.61 -4.41 9.94
C LYS A 62 1.57 -5.35 11.14
N LEU A 63 2.68 -5.50 11.82
CA LEU A 63 2.82 -6.40 12.98
C LEU A 63 2.74 -5.67 14.33
N LYS A 64 2.43 -4.38 14.33
CA LYS A 64 2.17 -3.61 15.56
C LYS A 64 0.80 -4.01 16.12
N SER A 65 0.61 -3.86 17.43
CA SER A 65 -0.68 -4.18 18.07
C SER A 65 -1.79 -3.23 17.64
N ASP A 66 -3.03 -3.71 17.66
CA ASP A 66 -4.22 -2.92 17.34
C ASP A 66 -4.29 -1.66 18.22
N ASP A 67 -3.99 -1.76 19.52
CA ASP A 67 -4.01 -0.62 20.44
C ASP A 67 -2.99 0.44 20.04
N TYR A 68 -1.76 0.03 19.69
CA TYR A 68 -0.72 0.96 19.24
C TYR A 68 -1.13 1.68 17.95
N LEU A 69 -1.66 0.94 16.97
CA LEU A 69 -2.12 1.51 15.71
C LEU A 69 -3.28 2.49 15.92
N TRP A 70 -4.24 2.13 16.80
CA TRP A 70 -5.40 2.96 17.06
C TRP A 70 -5.04 4.26 17.79
N GLU A 71 -4.08 4.23 18.73
CA GLU A 71 -3.58 5.45 19.37
C GLU A 71 -2.94 6.42 18.36
N ILE A 72 -2.20 5.89 17.39
CA ILE A 72 -1.68 6.72 16.29
C ILE A 72 -2.81 7.33 15.47
N ILE A 73 -3.79 6.53 15.06
CA ILE A 73 -4.92 6.99 14.26
C ILE A 73 -5.71 8.08 14.98
N LYS A 74 -5.97 7.92 16.27
CA LYS A 74 -6.64 8.96 17.07
C LYS A 74 -5.92 10.30 17.08
N ARG A 75 -4.60 10.25 17.05
CA ARG A 75 -3.77 11.47 17.05
C ARG A 75 -3.66 12.10 15.67
N GLU A 76 -3.44 11.29 14.64
CA GLU A 76 -3.18 11.77 13.27
C GLU A 76 -4.48 12.13 12.51
N PHE A 77 -5.61 11.47 12.84
CA PHE A 77 -6.90 11.61 12.17
C PHE A 77 -8.04 11.90 13.15
N PRO A 78 -7.93 12.90 14.05
CA PRO A 78 -8.91 13.11 15.13
C PRO A 78 -10.34 13.37 14.64
N ASN A 79 -10.50 13.90 13.44
CA ASN A 79 -11.79 14.26 12.84
C ASN A 79 -12.42 13.14 12.01
N GLU A 80 -11.71 12.01 11.82
CA GLU A 80 -12.12 10.93 10.90
C GLU A 80 -12.26 9.57 11.61
N LEU A 81 -12.28 9.56 12.94
CA LEU A 81 -12.27 8.32 13.73
C LEU A 81 -13.46 7.43 13.40
N GLU A 82 -14.63 8.01 13.16
CA GLU A 82 -15.83 7.26 12.81
C GLU A 82 -15.68 6.48 11.49
N LYS A 83 -14.90 7.01 10.53
CA LYS A 83 -14.61 6.34 9.27
C LYS A 83 -13.70 5.12 9.44
N PHE A 84 -12.85 5.11 10.49
CA PHE A 84 -11.77 4.13 10.61
C PHE A 84 -11.97 3.10 11.73
N LYS A 85 -12.79 3.39 12.75
CA LYS A 85 -12.92 2.56 13.97
C LYS A 85 -13.22 1.09 13.69
N ASP A 86 -14.06 0.82 12.71
CA ASP A 86 -14.51 -0.54 12.37
C ASP A 86 -13.68 -1.19 11.25
N SER A 87 -12.63 -0.48 10.77
CA SER A 87 -11.81 -0.91 9.63
C SER A 87 -10.41 -1.37 10.05
N LYS A 88 -10.29 -2.18 11.12
CA LYS A 88 -9.00 -2.69 11.64
C LYS A 88 -8.00 -3.16 10.57
N PRO A 89 -8.42 -3.89 9.52
CA PRO A 89 -7.47 -4.39 8.51
C PRO A 89 -6.63 -3.31 7.83
N ILE A 90 -7.09 -2.03 7.83
CA ILE A 90 -6.37 -0.91 7.18
C ILE A 90 -5.62 -0.01 8.17
N TRP A 91 -5.70 -0.26 9.47
CA TRP A 91 -5.06 0.60 10.47
C TRP A 91 -3.55 0.68 10.33
N HIS A 92 -2.90 -0.43 9.92
CA HIS A 92 -1.47 -0.44 9.66
C HIS A 92 -1.06 0.53 8.55
N SER A 93 -1.87 0.72 7.52
CA SER A 93 -1.57 1.66 6.45
C SER A 93 -1.76 3.10 6.91
N LEU A 94 -2.83 3.42 7.63
CA LEU A 94 -3.07 4.76 8.19
C LEU A 94 -2.00 5.17 9.20
N ALA A 95 -1.59 4.25 10.08
CA ALA A 95 -0.54 4.49 11.06
C ALA A 95 0.89 4.37 10.48
N GLY A 96 1.03 3.78 9.29
CA GLY A 96 2.29 3.52 8.63
C GLY A 96 3.22 4.73 8.50
N PRO A 97 2.73 5.89 8.03
CA PRO A 97 3.55 7.11 7.92
C PRO A 97 4.21 7.51 9.24
N PHE A 98 3.48 7.42 10.35
CA PHE A 98 4.02 7.73 11.67
C PHE A 98 5.14 6.74 12.08
N VAL A 99 4.91 5.45 11.89
CA VAL A 99 5.92 4.42 12.18
C VAL A 99 7.17 4.63 11.32
N VAL A 100 6.99 4.91 10.03
CA VAL A 100 8.09 5.12 9.09
C VAL A 100 8.88 6.38 9.40
N LYS A 101 8.23 7.48 9.78
CA LYS A 101 8.90 8.70 10.26
C LYS A 101 9.73 8.43 11.52
N ASN A 102 9.18 7.77 12.51
CA ASN A 102 9.81 7.66 13.82
C ASN A 102 10.83 6.52 13.93
N GLU A 103 10.55 5.39 13.32
CA GLU A 103 11.41 4.22 13.42
C GLU A 103 12.45 4.16 12.29
N TYR A 104 12.12 4.65 11.08
CA TYR A 104 12.99 4.53 9.89
C TYR A 104 13.54 5.87 9.40
N GLN A 105 13.17 6.99 10.03
CA GLN A 105 13.66 8.34 9.72
C GLN A 105 13.43 8.76 8.25
N ILE A 106 12.32 8.33 7.66
CA ILE A 106 11.91 8.72 6.32
C ILE A 106 10.82 9.77 6.43
N TYR A 107 11.05 10.95 5.84
CA TYR A 107 10.19 12.14 5.94
C TYR A 107 9.66 12.61 4.59
N ASP A 108 9.93 11.89 3.50
CA ASP A 108 9.42 12.25 2.18
C ASP A 108 7.90 12.07 2.11
N GLU A 109 7.19 13.17 1.89
CA GLU A 109 5.73 13.20 1.95
C GLU A 109 5.05 12.38 0.83
N GLU A 110 5.69 12.19 -0.33
CA GLU A 110 5.16 11.33 -1.39
C GLU A 110 5.26 9.86 -0.99
N VAL A 111 6.39 9.45 -0.40
CA VAL A 111 6.58 8.09 0.14
C VAL A 111 5.56 7.82 1.25
N LEU A 112 5.39 8.77 2.17
CA LEU A 112 4.47 8.63 3.30
C LEU A 112 3.00 8.59 2.85
N SER A 113 2.63 9.40 1.84
CA SER A 113 1.30 9.33 1.24
C SER A 113 1.04 7.96 0.62
N ALA A 114 1.96 7.45 -0.18
CA ALA A 114 1.81 6.15 -0.80
C ALA A 114 1.63 5.05 0.27
N ILE A 115 2.42 5.07 1.35
CA ILE A 115 2.28 4.15 2.49
C ILE A 115 0.92 4.29 3.17
N CYS A 116 0.43 5.52 3.40
CA CYS A 116 -0.85 5.75 4.06
C CYS A 116 -2.03 5.11 3.31
N TYR A 117 -2.02 5.21 2.00
CA TYR A 117 -3.17 4.86 1.17
C TYR A 117 -3.02 3.56 0.37
N HIS A 118 -1.92 2.79 0.57
CA HIS A 118 -1.70 1.55 -0.20
C HIS A 118 -2.80 0.50 0.00
N SER A 119 -3.47 0.50 1.16
CA SER A 119 -4.53 -0.47 1.45
C SER A 119 -5.91 -0.03 0.97
N THR A 120 -6.19 1.28 0.97
CA THR A 120 -7.54 1.82 0.69
C THR A 120 -7.65 2.48 -0.68
N GLY A 121 -6.56 3.05 -1.18
CA GLY A 121 -6.61 4.09 -2.19
C GLY A 121 -7.16 5.39 -1.60
N LYS A 122 -7.20 6.43 -2.42
CA LYS A 122 -7.84 7.74 -2.15
C LYS A 122 -8.24 8.38 -3.47
N VAL A 123 -9.03 9.44 -3.41
CA VAL A 123 -9.25 10.31 -4.57
C VAL A 123 -7.94 10.97 -5.00
N ASN A 124 -7.76 11.21 -6.29
CA ASN A 124 -6.62 11.93 -6.86
C ASN A 124 -5.24 11.41 -6.38
N MET A 125 -5.02 10.09 -6.49
CA MET A 125 -3.72 9.45 -6.16
C MET A 125 -2.61 10.01 -7.03
N SER A 126 -1.45 10.31 -6.42
CA SER A 126 -0.21 10.58 -7.17
C SER A 126 0.24 9.34 -7.95
N THR A 127 1.16 9.51 -8.89
CA THR A 127 1.72 8.37 -9.64
C THR A 127 2.39 7.36 -8.70
N LEU A 128 3.08 7.82 -7.64
CA LEU A 128 3.69 6.93 -6.66
C LEU A 128 2.64 6.18 -5.82
N ASP A 129 1.55 6.87 -5.40
CA ASP A 129 0.42 6.22 -4.71
C ASP A 129 -0.14 5.06 -5.56
N LYS A 130 -0.36 5.31 -6.86
CA LYS A 130 -0.89 4.30 -7.80
C LYS A 130 0.08 3.14 -8.00
N VAL A 131 1.38 3.43 -8.19
CA VAL A 131 2.42 2.40 -8.35
C VAL A 131 2.44 1.48 -7.14
N LEU A 132 2.47 2.03 -5.92
CA LEU A 132 2.50 1.21 -4.71
C LEU A 132 1.21 0.39 -4.54
N PHE A 133 0.04 1.02 -4.72
CA PHE A 133 -1.26 0.34 -4.61
C PHE A 133 -1.38 -0.84 -5.58
N VAL A 134 -0.93 -0.66 -6.82
CA VAL A 134 -0.95 -1.71 -7.84
C VAL A 134 0.10 -2.78 -7.52
N ALA A 135 1.33 -2.39 -7.19
CA ALA A 135 2.43 -3.32 -6.89
C ALA A 135 2.10 -4.25 -5.72
N ASP A 136 1.54 -3.71 -4.61
CA ASP A 136 1.10 -4.55 -3.47
C ASP A 136 0.06 -5.59 -3.88
N TYR A 137 -0.82 -5.26 -4.82
CA TYR A 137 -1.86 -6.19 -5.25
C TYR A 137 -1.36 -7.30 -6.18
N ILE A 138 -0.39 -7.00 -7.06
CA ILE A 138 0.04 -7.89 -8.15
C ILE A 138 1.41 -8.54 -7.95
N GLU A 139 2.07 -8.33 -6.79
CA GLU A 139 3.39 -8.92 -6.55
C GLU A 139 3.38 -10.46 -6.69
N ASP A 140 4.54 -11.02 -7.06
CA ASP A 140 4.62 -12.38 -7.61
C ASP A 140 4.27 -13.49 -6.61
N THR A 141 4.40 -13.24 -5.28
CA THR A 141 4.06 -14.26 -4.26
C THR A 141 2.56 -14.44 -4.07
N ARG A 142 1.73 -13.52 -4.58
CA ARG A 142 0.27 -13.65 -4.48
C ARG A 142 -0.31 -14.74 -5.38
N GLY A 143 0.30 -15.01 -6.55
CA GLY A 143 0.09 -16.18 -7.42
C GLY A 143 -1.35 -16.63 -7.67
N LYS A 144 -2.32 -15.72 -7.67
CA LYS A 144 -3.74 -16.06 -7.67
C LYS A 144 -4.40 -15.72 -9.00
N ASP A 145 -5.31 -16.57 -9.43
CA ASP A 145 -6.03 -16.37 -10.71
C ASP A 145 -6.74 -15.02 -10.82
N TYR A 146 -7.21 -14.46 -9.71
CA TYR A 146 -7.91 -13.18 -9.70
C TYR A 146 -6.99 -11.97 -9.97
N THR A 147 -5.68 -12.10 -9.82
CA THR A 147 -4.73 -11.01 -10.12
C THR A 147 -4.37 -10.93 -11.60
N LYS A 148 -4.65 -11.94 -12.40
CA LYS A 148 -4.26 -12.01 -13.82
C LYS A 148 -4.70 -10.81 -14.64
N GLU A 149 -5.95 -10.38 -14.46
CA GLU A 149 -6.50 -9.22 -15.19
C GLU A 149 -5.79 -7.93 -14.76
N ALA A 150 -5.58 -7.73 -13.46
CA ALA A 150 -4.88 -6.57 -12.93
C ALA A 150 -3.41 -6.55 -13.38
N ILE A 151 -2.72 -7.71 -13.41
CA ILE A 151 -1.37 -7.85 -13.94
C ILE A 151 -1.32 -7.44 -15.41
N ALA A 152 -2.20 -7.98 -16.26
CA ALA A 152 -2.25 -7.63 -17.68
C ALA A 152 -2.50 -6.14 -17.90
N ALA A 153 -3.42 -5.54 -17.12
CA ALA A 153 -3.73 -4.13 -17.19
C ALA A 153 -2.58 -3.24 -16.70
N SER A 154 -1.84 -3.66 -15.67
CA SER A 154 -0.78 -2.85 -15.04
C SER A 154 0.38 -2.51 -15.97
N PHE A 155 0.61 -3.33 -16.99
CA PHE A 155 1.64 -3.08 -18.01
C PHE A 155 1.14 -2.23 -19.19
N VAL A 156 -0.13 -1.83 -19.16
CA VAL A 156 -0.74 -0.96 -20.18
C VAL A 156 -1.03 0.41 -19.58
N SER A 157 -1.67 0.44 -18.41
CA SER A 157 -2.07 1.67 -17.71
C SER A 157 -2.26 1.41 -16.22
N LEU A 158 -1.63 2.26 -15.38
CA LEU A 158 -1.86 2.21 -13.92
C LEU A 158 -3.33 2.47 -13.57
N ASP A 159 -3.98 3.41 -14.25
CA ASP A 159 -5.38 3.76 -13.97
C ASP A 159 -6.33 2.62 -14.33
N LYS A 160 -6.05 1.89 -15.41
CA LYS A 160 -6.81 0.69 -15.77
C LYS A 160 -6.63 -0.40 -14.71
N ALA A 161 -5.39 -0.67 -14.28
CA ALA A 161 -5.12 -1.64 -13.23
C ALA A 161 -5.77 -1.24 -11.90
N LEU A 162 -5.65 0.02 -11.52
CA LEU A 162 -6.24 0.59 -10.30
C LEU A 162 -7.76 0.37 -10.26
N ARG A 163 -8.48 0.66 -11.34
CA ARG A 163 -9.93 0.43 -11.43
C ARG A 163 -10.29 -1.04 -11.25
N ILE A 164 -9.58 -1.94 -11.92
CA ILE A 164 -9.78 -3.38 -11.79
C ILE A 164 -9.58 -3.81 -10.34
N ILE A 165 -8.49 -3.38 -9.72
CA ILE A 165 -8.15 -3.74 -8.34
C ILE A 165 -9.19 -3.21 -7.36
N LEU A 166 -9.61 -1.94 -7.48
CA LEU A 166 -10.63 -1.35 -6.60
C LEU A 166 -11.96 -2.11 -6.71
N ASN A 167 -12.41 -2.44 -7.93
CA ASN A 167 -13.61 -3.24 -8.13
C ASN A 167 -13.48 -4.62 -7.48
N GLN A 168 -12.39 -5.35 -7.76
CA GLN A 168 -12.16 -6.68 -7.19
C GLN A 168 -12.10 -6.66 -5.65
N LYS A 169 -11.45 -5.65 -5.05
CA LYS A 169 -11.39 -5.47 -3.58
C LYS A 169 -12.78 -5.23 -3.00
N VAL A 170 -13.54 -4.29 -3.56
CA VAL A 170 -14.89 -3.96 -3.08
C VAL A 170 -15.83 -5.15 -3.24
N ASP A 171 -15.80 -5.85 -4.36
CA ASP A 171 -16.62 -7.04 -4.60
C ASP A 171 -16.27 -8.17 -3.64
N PHE A 172 -14.99 -8.41 -3.40
CA PHE A 172 -14.54 -9.41 -2.41
C PHE A 172 -15.04 -9.07 -1.01
N LEU A 173 -14.90 -7.81 -0.58
CA LEU A 173 -15.33 -7.37 0.76
C LEU A 173 -16.85 -7.47 0.91
N ARG A 174 -17.63 -7.06 -0.11
CA ARG A 174 -19.10 -7.20 -0.11
C ARG A 174 -19.53 -8.66 -0.03
N LYS A 175 -18.99 -9.54 -0.88
CA LYS A 175 -19.29 -10.98 -0.88
C LYS A 175 -18.90 -11.67 0.43
N SER A 176 -17.88 -11.16 1.12
CA SER A 176 -17.40 -11.69 2.41
C SER A 176 -18.11 -11.07 3.61
N GLY A 177 -19.08 -10.17 3.44
CA GLY A 177 -19.75 -9.46 4.52
C GLY A 177 -18.82 -8.59 5.39
N LYS A 178 -17.69 -8.16 4.82
CA LYS A 178 -16.69 -7.35 5.54
C LYS A 178 -16.98 -5.86 5.37
N ILE A 179 -16.59 -5.10 6.38
CA ILE A 179 -16.68 -3.64 6.34
C ILE A 179 -15.73 -3.10 5.26
N ILE A 180 -16.22 -2.16 4.47
CA ILE A 180 -15.46 -1.47 3.45
C ILE A 180 -15.19 -0.05 3.96
N CYS A 181 -13.91 0.31 4.07
CA CYS A 181 -13.52 1.67 4.44
C CYS A 181 -14.07 2.69 3.44
N GLU A 182 -14.58 3.80 3.94
CA GLU A 182 -15.16 4.88 3.10
C GLU A 182 -14.16 5.39 2.07
N LEU A 183 -12.87 5.53 2.41
CA LEU A 183 -11.81 5.91 1.46
C LEU A 183 -11.77 5.00 0.22
N THR A 184 -11.97 3.69 0.40
CA THR A 184 -11.96 2.73 -0.72
C THR A 184 -13.17 2.94 -1.63
N LEU A 185 -14.35 3.27 -1.07
CA LEU A 185 -15.55 3.56 -1.84
C LEU A 185 -15.42 4.90 -2.58
N GLU A 186 -14.87 5.92 -1.93
CA GLU A 186 -14.58 7.21 -2.55
C GLU A 186 -13.58 7.07 -3.71
N ALA A 187 -12.49 6.30 -3.50
CA ALA A 187 -11.54 6.00 -4.56
C ALA A 187 -12.18 5.27 -5.72
N LEU A 188 -12.96 4.20 -5.45
CA LEU A 188 -13.66 3.45 -6.50
C LEU A 188 -14.58 4.36 -7.31
N LYS A 189 -15.39 5.19 -6.65
CA LYS A 189 -16.27 6.14 -7.33
C LYS A 189 -15.49 7.09 -8.20
N TYR A 190 -14.45 7.74 -7.64
CA TYR A 190 -13.62 8.71 -8.36
C TYR A 190 -13.00 8.13 -9.63
N TYR A 191 -12.37 6.95 -9.54
CA TYR A 191 -11.71 6.32 -10.69
C TYR A 191 -12.66 5.63 -11.66
N SER A 192 -13.92 5.38 -11.27
CA SER A 192 -14.96 4.91 -12.18
C SER A 192 -15.53 6.05 -13.04
N GLU A 193 -15.68 7.24 -12.44
CA GLU A 193 -16.27 8.42 -13.10
C GLU A 193 -15.27 9.17 -13.99
N ASN A 194 -13.97 9.19 -13.61
CA ASN A 194 -12.92 9.95 -14.29
C ASN A 194 -12.01 9.08 -15.18
N GLY A 195 -12.40 7.87 -15.49
CA GLY A 195 -11.56 6.89 -16.19
C GLY A 195 -11.81 6.69 -17.67
N GLU A 196 -12.60 7.54 -18.32
CA GLU A 196 -12.91 7.43 -19.76
C GLU A 196 -12.04 8.32 -20.66
N GLU A 197 -11.14 9.12 -20.10
CA GLU A 197 -10.24 9.98 -20.88
C GLU A 197 -8.78 9.48 -20.81
N CYS A 198 -8.45 8.37 -21.50
CA CYS A 198 -7.10 8.11 -22.03
C CYS A 198 -7.15 6.93 -23.02
#